data_735aa8ea95d8fb1209c998a5e7350837
#
_entry.id   735aa8ea95d8fb1209c998a5e7350837
#
_cell.length_a   1.000
_cell.length_b   1.000
_cell.length_c   1.000
_cell.angle_alpha   90.00
_cell.angle_beta   90.00
_cell.angle_gamma   90.00
#
_symmetry.space_group_name_H-M   'P 1'
#
loop_
_entity.id
_entity.type
_entity.pdbx_description
1 polymer ?
#
loop_
_entity_poly.entity_id
_entity_poly.type
_entity_poly.pdbx_seq_one_letter_code
_entity_poly.pdbx_strand_id
1 'polypeptide(L)'
;VTPASLAPILLVLGDEELLATRAVTEAVAKVRGVDPEADVREYQASALTVGEIAEMLSPSLFGGRRLLILRSGQDARKDLVAALLAYAKNPDPDVQLLVLHLGGAKGKAFADGLRAAGATVVPVAQLPKGPKGHRDRVAFVRDEIRRAGGKCTDDAAEALIAAVGNDLRELAAACSQLIADTDGRISADTVSRYYRGRVEVTGFTVADATMVGDVPAALEALRWALHVGVDPVPIADALADGVRTVARVASAGRGNPYQLASSLGMPAWKIERAQRQGRGWTPEGLVRAMQVAAECNAAVKGGSDDRAYALERAVFSVAAARQGSAR
;
A
#
# COMPACT_ATOMS: atom_id res chain seq x y z
N VAL A 1 -23.68 -30.77 1.97
CA VAL A 1 -22.82 -29.61 2.25
C VAL A 1 -23.62 -28.76 3.23
N THR A 2 -23.23 -28.74 4.51
CA THR A 2 -23.84 -27.86 5.52
C THR A 2 -23.61 -26.42 5.07
N PRO A 3 -24.63 -25.56 4.96
CA PRO A 3 -24.45 -24.18 4.59
C PRO A 3 -23.47 -23.54 5.60
N ALA A 4 -22.44 -22.89 5.13
CA ALA A 4 -21.50 -22.19 5.98
C ALA A 4 -22.28 -21.19 6.83
N SER A 5 -22.25 -21.40 8.15
CA SER A 5 -22.94 -20.53 9.12
C SER A 5 -22.43 -19.11 8.94
N LEU A 6 -23.31 -18.22 8.49
CA LEU A 6 -22.99 -16.80 8.42
C LEU A 6 -22.85 -16.26 9.84
N ALA A 7 -21.75 -15.57 10.11
CA ALA A 7 -21.61 -14.87 11.40
C ALA A 7 -22.69 -13.78 11.51
N PRO A 8 -23.52 -13.79 12.56
CA PRO A 8 -24.65 -12.86 12.63
C PRO A 8 -24.17 -11.40 12.76
N ILE A 9 -22.97 -11.19 13.34
CA ILE A 9 -22.38 -9.87 13.46
C ILE A 9 -20.93 -9.89 12.97
N LEU A 10 -20.63 -9.03 12.02
CA LEU A 10 -19.29 -8.77 11.51
C LEU A 10 -18.83 -7.37 11.92
N LEU A 11 -17.67 -7.26 12.51
CA LEU A 11 -16.99 -6.00 12.80
C LEU A 11 -15.77 -5.86 11.91
N VAL A 12 -15.88 -5.06 10.84
CA VAL A 12 -14.77 -4.68 9.97
C VAL A 12 -14.03 -3.51 10.63
N LEU A 13 -12.81 -3.75 11.11
CA LEU A 13 -12.10 -2.83 11.99
C LEU A 13 -10.76 -2.41 11.41
N GLY A 14 -10.63 -1.13 11.10
CA GLY A 14 -9.42 -0.50 10.57
C GLY A 14 -9.73 0.55 9.51
N ASP A 15 -8.70 1.14 8.98
CA ASP A 15 -8.72 2.31 8.11
C ASP A 15 -8.20 2.06 6.68
N GLU A 16 -7.97 0.76 6.31
CA GLU A 16 -7.57 0.39 4.96
C GLU A 16 -8.82 0.20 4.06
N GLU A 17 -9.06 1.18 3.21
CA GLU A 17 -10.30 1.26 2.42
C GLU A 17 -10.49 0.10 1.43
N LEU A 18 -9.39 -0.35 0.78
CA LEU A 18 -9.47 -1.50 -0.13
C LEU A 18 -9.94 -2.76 0.59
N LEU A 19 -9.34 -3.05 1.75
CA LEU A 19 -9.67 -4.24 2.54
C LEU A 19 -11.08 -4.14 3.13
N ALA A 20 -11.49 -2.95 3.58
CA ALA A 20 -12.85 -2.70 4.06
C ALA A 20 -13.90 -2.92 2.96
N THR A 21 -13.66 -2.40 1.75
CA THR A 21 -14.53 -2.61 0.59
C THR A 21 -14.64 -4.10 0.23
N ARG A 22 -13.53 -4.83 0.25
CA ARG A 22 -13.50 -6.28 0.00
C ARG A 22 -14.28 -7.07 1.05
N ALA A 23 -14.13 -6.72 2.32
CA ALA A 23 -14.88 -7.35 3.40
C ALA A 23 -16.40 -7.19 3.21
N VAL A 24 -16.84 -6.01 2.77
CA VAL A 24 -18.26 -5.77 2.41
C VAL A 24 -18.67 -6.62 1.22
N THR A 25 -17.91 -6.61 0.12
CA THR A 25 -18.20 -7.38 -1.08
C THR A 25 -18.28 -8.88 -0.78
N GLU A 26 -17.38 -9.40 0.06
CA GLU A 26 -17.37 -10.80 0.47
C GLU A 26 -18.59 -11.15 1.33
N ALA A 27 -18.99 -10.27 2.25
CA ALA A 27 -20.17 -10.46 3.08
C ALA A 27 -21.44 -10.50 2.21
N VAL A 28 -21.57 -9.58 1.26
CA VAL A 28 -22.68 -9.56 0.30
C VAL A 28 -22.72 -10.84 -0.54
N ALA A 29 -21.57 -11.28 -1.07
CA ALA A 29 -21.48 -12.50 -1.84
C ALA A 29 -21.86 -13.75 -1.02
N LYS A 30 -21.43 -13.82 0.24
CA LYS A 30 -21.77 -14.93 1.15
C LYS A 30 -23.26 -14.98 1.45
N VAL A 31 -23.89 -13.84 1.76
CA VAL A 31 -25.33 -13.78 2.04
C VAL A 31 -26.13 -14.18 0.81
N ARG A 32 -25.82 -13.61 -0.36
CA ARG A 32 -26.48 -13.95 -1.63
C ARG A 32 -26.19 -15.37 -2.11
N GLY A 33 -25.10 -15.96 -1.70
CA GLY A 33 -24.82 -17.38 -1.96
C GLY A 33 -25.71 -18.33 -1.17
N VAL A 34 -26.28 -17.87 -0.05
CA VAL A 34 -27.24 -18.61 0.77
C VAL A 34 -28.68 -18.27 0.38
N ASP A 35 -28.94 -16.99 0.13
CA ASP A 35 -30.24 -16.46 -0.31
C ASP A 35 -30.01 -15.43 -1.42
N PRO A 36 -30.23 -15.79 -2.71
CA PRO A 36 -30.03 -14.87 -3.83
C PRO A 36 -30.88 -13.60 -3.78
N GLU A 37 -32.05 -13.65 -3.12
CA GLU A 37 -32.98 -12.52 -2.95
C GLU A 37 -32.74 -11.75 -1.64
N ALA A 38 -31.62 -12.00 -0.93
CA ALA A 38 -31.32 -11.34 0.32
C ALA A 38 -31.37 -9.81 0.20
N ASP A 39 -32.07 -9.16 1.13
CA ASP A 39 -32.19 -7.72 1.22
C ASP A 39 -30.88 -7.13 1.78
N VAL A 40 -30.13 -6.43 0.94
CA VAL A 40 -28.85 -5.80 1.32
C VAL A 40 -29.05 -4.29 1.40
N ARG A 41 -28.88 -3.74 2.60
CA ARG A 41 -29.03 -2.30 2.84
C ARG A 41 -27.78 -1.73 3.51
N GLU A 42 -27.43 -0.53 3.09
CA GLU A 42 -26.26 0.20 3.57
C GLU A 42 -26.64 1.58 4.10
N TYR A 43 -26.13 1.92 5.29
CA TYR A 43 -26.44 3.17 5.97
C TYR A 43 -25.21 3.78 6.65
N GLN A 44 -25.23 5.11 6.79
CA GLN A 44 -24.28 5.82 7.63
C GLN A 44 -24.76 5.82 9.09
N ALA A 45 -23.91 5.43 10.02
CA ALA A 45 -24.28 5.35 11.45
C ALA A 45 -24.75 6.69 12.04
N SER A 46 -24.21 7.81 11.56
CA SER A 46 -24.60 9.16 12.01
C SER A 46 -26.01 9.56 11.57
N ALA A 47 -26.55 8.97 10.51
CA ALA A 47 -27.84 9.33 9.91
C ALA A 47 -29.01 8.48 10.46
N LEU A 48 -28.74 7.33 11.09
CA LEU A 48 -29.77 6.42 11.57
C LEU A 48 -30.35 6.84 12.94
N THR A 49 -31.64 6.62 13.09
CA THR A 49 -32.37 6.70 14.36
C THR A 49 -32.53 5.31 15.00
N VAL A 50 -32.84 5.27 16.30
CA VAL A 50 -33.12 4.02 17.01
C VAL A 50 -34.37 3.32 16.47
N GLY A 51 -35.39 4.09 16.03
CA GLY A 51 -36.61 3.52 15.47
C GLY A 51 -36.34 2.81 14.15
N GLU A 52 -35.61 3.45 13.23
CA GLU A 52 -35.23 2.86 11.93
C GLU A 52 -34.38 1.59 12.10
N ILE A 53 -33.39 1.60 13.00
CA ILE A 53 -32.55 0.42 13.22
C ILE A 53 -33.35 -0.73 13.84
N ALA A 54 -34.30 -0.45 14.75
CA ALA A 54 -35.15 -1.46 15.36
C ALA A 54 -36.03 -2.16 14.32
N GLU A 55 -36.59 -1.41 13.38
CA GLU A 55 -37.35 -1.95 12.24
C GLU A 55 -36.47 -2.83 11.35
N MET A 56 -35.27 -2.36 11.01
CA MET A 56 -34.34 -3.10 10.13
C MET A 56 -33.80 -4.39 10.73
N LEU A 57 -33.63 -4.43 12.05
CA LEU A 57 -33.14 -5.59 12.80
C LEU A 57 -34.27 -6.56 13.21
N SER A 58 -35.53 -6.20 12.98
CA SER A 58 -36.67 -7.06 13.23
C SER A 58 -36.78 -8.16 12.18
N PRO A 59 -37.31 -9.36 12.54
CA PRO A 59 -37.56 -10.42 11.58
C PRO A 59 -38.44 -9.96 10.42
N SER A 60 -38.15 -10.45 9.21
CA SER A 60 -39.00 -10.18 8.02
C SER A 60 -40.35 -10.93 8.13
N LEU A 61 -41.44 -10.24 7.93
CA LEU A 61 -42.79 -10.86 7.87
C LEU A 61 -42.95 -11.81 6.68
N PHE A 62 -42.13 -11.63 5.64
CA PHE A 62 -42.20 -12.43 4.40
C PHE A 62 -41.04 -13.45 4.31
N GLY A 63 -40.26 -13.60 5.37
CA GLY A 63 -39.06 -14.42 5.35
C GLY A 63 -37.93 -13.78 4.53
N GLY A 64 -36.84 -14.54 4.28
CA GLY A 64 -35.65 -14.09 3.54
C GLY A 64 -34.57 -13.50 4.45
N ARG A 65 -33.35 -13.54 3.94
CA ARG A 65 -32.17 -13.02 4.66
C ARG A 65 -31.99 -11.53 4.42
N ARG A 66 -31.44 -10.88 5.43
CA ARG A 66 -31.09 -9.46 5.38
C ARG A 66 -29.63 -9.25 5.77
N LEU A 67 -28.91 -8.41 5.03
CA LEU A 67 -27.62 -7.89 5.41
C LEU A 67 -27.71 -6.38 5.61
N LEU A 68 -27.51 -5.95 6.84
CA LEU A 68 -27.44 -4.55 7.18
C LEU A 68 -25.96 -4.13 7.30
N ILE A 69 -25.53 -3.19 6.45
CA ILE A 69 -24.17 -2.64 6.45
C ILE A 69 -24.22 -1.26 7.08
N LEU A 70 -23.54 -1.11 8.20
CA LEU A 70 -23.43 0.14 8.92
C LEU A 70 -22.04 0.75 8.73
N ARG A 71 -21.93 1.82 7.95
CA ARG A 71 -20.70 2.57 7.75
C ARG A 71 -20.45 3.55 8.86
N SER A 72 -19.15 3.83 9.09
CA SER A 72 -18.70 4.82 10.08
C SER A 72 -19.25 4.57 11.47
N GLY A 73 -19.19 3.33 11.96
CA GLY A 73 -19.68 2.94 13.27
C GLY A 73 -19.13 3.78 14.44
N GLN A 74 -17.92 4.36 14.28
CA GLN A 74 -17.34 5.30 15.24
C GLN A 74 -18.15 6.61 15.39
N ASP A 75 -19.04 6.93 14.43
CA ASP A 75 -19.87 8.14 14.41
C ASP A 75 -21.30 7.89 14.93
N ALA A 76 -21.59 6.65 15.34
CA ALA A 76 -22.88 6.27 15.90
C ALA A 76 -23.17 7.04 17.21
N ARG A 77 -24.41 7.54 17.31
CA ARG A 77 -24.88 8.22 18.54
C ARG A 77 -25.05 7.22 19.69
N LYS A 78 -24.99 7.69 20.91
CA LYS A 78 -25.03 6.86 22.12
C LYS A 78 -26.29 5.97 22.21
N ASP A 79 -27.43 6.50 21.82
CA ASP A 79 -28.71 5.79 21.79
C ASP A 79 -28.69 4.63 20.77
N LEU A 80 -28.15 4.89 19.56
CA LEU A 80 -27.98 3.89 18.52
C LEU A 80 -26.98 2.80 18.95
N VAL A 81 -25.87 3.18 19.57
CA VAL A 81 -24.88 2.23 20.12
C VAL A 81 -25.52 1.31 21.15
N ALA A 82 -26.33 1.86 22.07
CA ALA A 82 -27.01 1.07 23.09
C ALA A 82 -27.98 0.05 22.45
N ALA A 83 -28.76 0.46 21.44
CA ALA A 83 -29.69 -0.41 20.72
C ALA A 83 -28.95 -1.55 19.97
N LEU A 84 -27.86 -1.22 19.27
CA LEU A 84 -27.06 -2.20 18.53
C LEU A 84 -26.37 -3.20 19.47
N LEU A 85 -25.85 -2.76 20.62
CA LEU A 85 -25.26 -3.65 21.61
C LEU A 85 -26.30 -4.51 22.32
N ALA A 86 -27.51 -4.02 22.49
CA ALA A 86 -28.62 -4.84 23.02
C ALA A 86 -29.01 -5.94 22.00
N TYR A 87 -29.14 -5.59 20.72
CA TYR A 87 -29.38 -6.56 19.64
C TYR A 87 -28.27 -7.60 19.53
N ALA A 88 -27.01 -7.19 19.65
CA ALA A 88 -25.84 -8.06 19.53
C ALA A 88 -25.80 -9.21 20.55
N LYS A 89 -26.53 -9.12 21.66
CA LYS A 89 -26.62 -10.19 22.68
C LYS A 89 -27.49 -11.36 22.25
N ASN A 90 -28.46 -11.12 21.39
CA ASN A 90 -29.36 -12.14 20.86
C ASN A 90 -29.77 -11.77 19.42
N PRO A 91 -28.83 -11.86 18.45
CA PRO A 91 -29.11 -11.46 17.08
C PRO A 91 -30.07 -12.43 16.39
N ASP A 92 -30.92 -11.90 15.50
CA ASP A 92 -31.77 -12.69 14.65
C ASP A 92 -30.93 -13.51 13.66
N PRO A 93 -31.17 -14.81 13.49
CA PRO A 93 -30.37 -15.68 12.61
C PRO A 93 -30.50 -15.33 11.12
N ASP A 94 -31.58 -14.65 10.70
CA ASP A 94 -31.82 -14.24 9.33
C ASP A 94 -31.35 -12.81 9.04
N VAL A 95 -30.88 -12.08 10.05
CA VAL A 95 -30.37 -10.71 9.91
C VAL A 95 -28.88 -10.67 10.25
N GLN A 96 -28.04 -10.43 9.23
CA GLN A 96 -26.62 -10.20 9.43
C GLN A 96 -26.35 -8.70 9.56
N LEU A 97 -25.63 -8.32 10.61
CA LEU A 97 -25.16 -6.95 10.85
C LEU A 97 -23.66 -6.86 10.55
N LEU A 98 -23.26 -6.01 9.60
CA LEU A 98 -21.88 -5.68 9.30
C LEU A 98 -21.61 -4.23 9.70
N VAL A 99 -20.68 -4.02 10.62
CA VAL A 99 -20.29 -2.70 11.10
C VAL A 99 -18.87 -2.40 10.64
N LEU A 100 -18.71 -1.31 9.84
CA LEU A 100 -17.40 -0.76 9.52
C LEU A 100 -17.02 0.28 10.56
N HIS A 101 -15.83 0.15 11.12
CA HIS A 101 -15.33 1.04 12.18
C HIS A 101 -13.83 1.31 11.93
N LEU A 102 -13.44 2.59 11.88
CA LEU A 102 -12.05 2.97 11.59
C LEU A 102 -11.03 2.54 12.66
N GLY A 103 -11.50 2.18 13.86
CA GLY A 103 -10.61 1.95 15.00
C GLY A 103 -10.27 3.25 15.74
N GLY A 104 -9.21 3.22 16.55
CA GLY A 104 -8.79 4.36 17.34
C GLY A 104 -9.66 4.65 18.55
N ALA A 105 -9.57 5.88 19.10
CA ALA A 105 -10.26 6.26 20.34
C ALA A 105 -11.76 6.54 20.16
N LYS A 106 -12.13 7.12 18.98
CA LYS A 106 -13.53 7.48 18.69
C LYS A 106 -14.36 6.20 18.51
N GLY A 107 -15.47 6.11 19.22
CA GLY A 107 -16.36 4.94 19.16
C GLY A 107 -15.77 3.63 19.70
N LYS A 108 -14.62 3.66 20.38
CA LYS A 108 -13.93 2.46 20.90
C LYS A 108 -14.85 1.58 21.75
N ALA A 109 -15.65 2.17 22.62
CA ALA A 109 -16.60 1.43 23.47
C ALA A 109 -17.63 0.62 22.65
N PHE A 110 -18.05 1.12 21.48
CA PHE A 110 -18.93 0.39 20.59
C PHE A 110 -18.23 -0.82 19.95
N ALA A 111 -17.03 -0.63 19.41
CA ALA A 111 -16.25 -1.74 18.85
C ALA A 111 -15.93 -2.82 19.90
N ASP A 112 -15.53 -2.41 21.10
CA ASP A 112 -15.24 -3.33 22.21
C ASP A 112 -16.51 -4.05 22.68
N GLY A 113 -17.65 -3.36 22.73
CA GLY A 113 -18.94 -3.95 23.07
C GLY A 113 -19.41 -5.01 22.06
N LEU A 114 -19.23 -4.74 20.75
CA LEU A 114 -19.53 -5.74 19.70
C LEU A 114 -18.63 -6.98 19.81
N ARG A 115 -17.33 -6.79 20.11
CA ARG A 115 -16.42 -7.92 20.36
C ARG A 115 -16.86 -8.75 21.56
N ALA A 116 -17.21 -8.09 22.68
CA ALA A 116 -17.68 -8.75 23.87
C ALA A 116 -18.99 -9.52 23.65
N ALA A 117 -19.83 -9.06 22.72
CA ALA A 117 -21.06 -9.74 22.29
C ALA A 117 -20.81 -10.89 21.28
N GLY A 118 -19.55 -11.18 20.92
CA GLY A 118 -19.22 -12.30 20.03
C GLY A 118 -19.17 -11.94 18.54
N ALA A 119 -19.05 -10.66 18.19
CA ALA A 119 -18.88 -10.28 16.78
C ALA A 119 -17.60 -10.87 16.17
N THR A 120 -17.70 -11.40 14.96
CA THR A 120 -16.53 -11.83 14.19
C THR A 120 -15.78 -10.58 13.69
N VAL A 121 -14.52 -10.43 14.11
CA VAL A 121 -13.70 -9.28 13.74
C VAL A 121 -12.93 -9.56 12.46
N VAL A 122 -13.07 -8.67 11.47
CA VAL A 122 -12.28 -8.64 10.24
C VAL A 122 -11.33 -7.45 10.33
N PRO A 123 -10.04 -7.68 10.60
CA PRO A 123 -9.07 -6.59 10.70
C PRO A 123 -8.74 -6.04 9.30
N VAL A 124 -8.86 -4.72 9.14
CA VAL A 124 -8.57 -4.00 7.88
C VAL A 124 -7.71 -2.77 8.15
N ALA A 125 -6.73 -2.92 9.03
CA ALA A 125 -5.80 -1.83 9.35
C ALA A 125 -4.81 -1.59 8.22
N GLN A 126 -4.40 -0.33 8.03
CA GLN A 126 -3.30 0.03 7.14
C GLN A 126 -2.02 -0.73 7.52
N LEU A 127 -1.30 -1.16 6.50
CA LEU A 127 -0.03 -1.84 6.72
C LEU A 127 1.00 -0.84 7.31
N PRO A 128 1.72 -1.22 8.37
CA PRO A 128 2.64 -0.32 9.05
C PRO A 128 3.78 0.13 8.14
N LYS A 129 4.38 1.27 8.48
CA LYS A 129 5.63 1.70 7.83
C LYS A 129 6.81 0.84 8.32
N GLY A 130 7.88 0.79 7.52
CA GLY A 130 9.09 0.07 7.87
C GLY A 130 9.10 -1.42 7.50
N PRO A 131 10.08 -2.20 8.03
CA PRO A 131 10.38 -3.56 7.56
C PRO A 131 9.22 -4.56 7.70
N LYS A 132 8.41 -4.44 8.77
CA LYS A 132 7.24 -5.30 8.96
C LYS A 132 6.19 -5.04 7.89
N GLY A 133 5.81 -3.79 7.69
CA GLY A 133 4.80 -3.44 6.69
C GLY A 133 5.27 -3.71 5.26
N HIS A 134 6.58 -3.66 5.00
CA HIS A 134 7.13 -4.08 3.71
C HIS A 134 6.90 -5.58 3.47
N ARG A 135 7.19 -6.44 4.46
CA ARG A 135 6.90 -7.88 4.37
C ARG A 135 5.42 -8.18 4.19
N ASP A 136 4.57 -7.45 4.90
CA ASP A 136 3.13 -7.61 4.78
C ASP A 136 2.63 -7.21 3.37
N ARG A 137 3.24 -6.17 2.74
CA ARG A 137 2.95 -5.79 1.34
C ARG A 137 3.42 -6.85 0.35
N VAL A 138 4.61 -7.45 0.56
CA VAL A 138 5.08 -8.57 -0.27
C VAL A 138 4.10 -9.74 -0.20
N ALA A 139 3.65 -10.09 0.99
CA ALA A 139 2.63 -11.11 1.18
C ALA A 139 1.31 -10.75 0.48
N PHE A 140 0.86 -9.50 0.61
CA PHE A 140 -0.33 -8.99 -0.06
C PHE A 140 -0.23 -9.13 -1.59
N VAL A 141 0.85 -8.68 -2.21
CA VAL A 141 1.07 -8.80 -3.67
C VAL A 141 1.03 -10.25 -4.13
N ARG A 142 1.69 -11.15 -3.40
CA ARG A 142 1.67 -12.58 -3.71
C ARG A 142 0.27 -13.19 -3.61
N ASP A 143 -0.49 -12.77 -2.61
CA ASP A 143 -1.86 -13.24 -2.41
C ASP A 143 -2.80 -12.69 -3.50
N GLU A 144 -2.63 -11.44 -3.94
CA GLU A 144 -3.36 -10.87 -5.07
C GLU A 144 -3.11 -11.65 -6.37
N ILE A 145 -1.86 -11.90 -6.68
CA ILE A 145 -1.47 -12.67 -7.88
C ILE A 145 -2.03 -14.10 -7.80
N ARG A 146 -1.97 -14.72 -6.62
CA ARG A 146 -2.53 -16.07 -6.41
C ARG A 146 -4.05 -16.10 -6.56
N ARG A 147 -4.77 -15.10 -6.03
CA ARG A 147 -6.23 -14.95 -6.19
C ARG A 147 -6.63 -14.79 -7.65
N ALA A 148 -5.81 -14.11 -8.44
CA ALA A 148 -6.00 -13.96 -9.88
C ALA A 148 -5.55 -15.19 -10.69
N GLY A 149 -5.17 -16.30 -10.04
CA GLY A 149 -4.77 -17.56 -10.69
C GLY A 149 -3.31 -17.63 -11.11
N GLY A 150 -2.48 -16.65 -10.75
CA GLY A 150 -1.06 -16.61 -11.10
C GLY A 150 -0.10 -17.10 -10.02
N LYS A 151 1.19 -17.03 -10.33
CA LYS A 151 2.31 -17.34 -9.45
C LYS A 151 3.30 -16.19 -9.42
N CYS A 152 3.81 -15.85 -8.23
CA CYS A 152 4.73 -14.75 -8.01
C CYS A 152 5.85 -15.18 -7.05
N THR A 153 7.08 -14.80 -7.36
CA THR A 153 8.23 -14.90 -6.44
C THR A 153 8.28 -13.69 -5.50
N ASP A 154 8.98 -13.81 -4.38
CA ASP A 154 9.16 -12.68 -3.45
C ASP A 154 9.89 -11.53 -4.13
N ASP A 155 10.93 -11.81 -4.92
CA ASP A 155 11.67 -10.80 -5.69
C ASP A 155 10.79 -10.06 -6.71
N ALA A 156 9.81 -10.76 -7.31
CA ALA A 156 8.85 -10.15 -8.22
C ALA A 156 7.85 -9.24 -7.48
N ALA A 157 7.38 -9.67 -6.31
CA ALA A 157 6.52 -8.85 -5.47
C ALA A 157 7.25 -7.59 -4.98
N GLU A 158 8.52 -7.71 -4.57
CA GLU A 158 9.36 -6.58 -4.20
C GLU A 158 9.61 -5.62 -5.37
N ALA A 159 9.89 -6.17 -6.56
CA ALA A 159 10.05 -5.36 -7.77
C ALA A 159 8.76 -4.60 -8.12
N LEU A 160 7.59 -5.23 -7.94
CA LEU A 160 6.30 -4.59 -8.18
C LEU A 160 6.03 -3.46 -7.18
N ILE A 161 6.30 -3.67 -5.89
CA ILE A 161 6.19 -2.64 -4.86
C ILE A 161 7.14 -1.47 -5.16
N ALA A 162 8.36 -1.76 -5.63
CA ALA A 162 9.31 -0.72 -6.02
C ALA A 162 8.85 0.08 -7.25
N ALA A 163 8.12 -0.56 -8.18
CA ALA A 163 7.65 0.08 -9.41
C ALA A 163 6.35 0.89 -9.22
N VAL A 164 5.43 0.40 -8.37
CA VAL A 164 4.07 0.95 -8.22
C VAL A 164 3.94 1.80 -6.96
N GLY A 165 4.69 1.46 -5.90
CA GLY A 165 4.59 2.14 -4.61
C GLY A 165 3.95 1.29 -3.53
N ASN A 166 3.43 1.94 -2.47
CA ASN A 166 2.98 1.27 -1.25
C ASN A 166 1.46 1.23 -1.08
N ASP A 167 0.71 1.86 -1.96
CA ASP A 167 -0.75 1.89 -1.92
C ASP A 167 -1.31 0.53 -2.31
N LEU A 168 -2.17 -0.05 -1.46
CA LEU A 168 -2.70 -1.40 -1.68
C LEU A 168 -3.67 -1.47 -2.87
N ARG A 169 -4.39 -0.39 -3.18
CA ARG A 169 -5.31 -0.32 -4.31
C ARG A 169 -4.54 -0.31 -5.63
N GLU A 170 -3.48 0.50 -5.70
CA GLU A 170 -2.59 0.54 -6.86
C GLU A 170 -1.87 -0.78 -7.07
N LEU A 171 -1.36 -1.39 -6.00
CA LEU A 171 -0.74 -2.72 -6.05
C LEU A 171 -1.72 -3.80 -6.52
N ALA A 172 -2.96 -3.80 -6.02
CA ALA A 172 -3.98 -4.75 -6.44
C ALA A 172 -4.35 -4.60 -7.93
N ALA A 173 -4.51 -3.35 -8.40
CA ALA A 173 -4.75 -3.06 -9.82
C ALA A 173 -3.58 -3.51 -10.69
N ALA A 174 -2.34 -3.24 -10.27
CA ALA A 174 -1.13 -3.67 -10.95
C ALA A 174 -1.00 -5.20 -11.03
N CYS A 175 -1.32 -5.92 -9.95
CA CYS A 175 -1.37 -7.39 -9.95
C CYS A 175 -2.37 -7.94 -10.97
N SER A 176 -3.60 -7.40 -10.95
CA SER A 176 -4.66 -7.82 -11.87
C SER A 176 -4.26 -7.60 -13.32
N GLN A 177 -3.62 -6.46 -13.61
CA GLN A 177 -3.18 -6.13 -14.95
C GLN A 177 -2.02 -7.02 -15.42
N LEU A 178 -1.01 -7.26 -14.56
CA LEU A 178 0.09 -8.17 -14.89
C LEU A 178 -0.41 -9.58 -15.23
N ILE A 179 -1.40 -10.08 -14.49
CA ILE A 179 -1.98 -11.40 -14.76
C ILE A 179 -2.74 -11.41 -16.09
N ALA A 180 -3.51 -10.35 -16.40
CA ALA A 180 -4.26 -10.25 -17.66
C ALA A 180 -3.34 -10.17 -18.89
N ASP A 181 -2.17 -9.53 -18.75
CA ASP A 181 -1.25 -9.25 -19.86
C ASP A 181 -0.10 -10.27 -19.97
N THR A 182 -0.04 -11.28 -19.10
CA THR A 182 1.03 -12.30 -19.09
C THR A 182 0.47 -13.72 -18.99
N ASP A 183 1.36 -14.70 -18.99
CA ASP A 183 1.01 -16.13 -18.79
C ASP A 183 0.71 -16.50 -17.33
N GLY A 184 0.58 -15.50 -16.45
CA GLY A 184 0.32 -15.69 -15.03
C GLY A 184 1.55 -16.09 -14.19
N ARG A 185 2.73 -16.16 -14.79
CA ARG A 185 4.01 -16.37 -14.09
C ARG A 185 4.76 -15.06 -13.95
N ILE A 186 4.69 -14.47 -12.77
CA ILE A 186 5.26 -13.15 -12.52
C ILE A 186 6.63 -13.31 -11.85
N SER A 187 7.69 -13.01 -12.61
CA SER A 187 9.08 -12.91 -12.14
C SER A 187 9.50 -11.45 -12.03
N ALA A 188 10.60 -11.16 -11.35
CA ALA A 188 11.18 -9.81 -11.29
C ALA A 188 11.51 -9.26 -12.69
N ASP A 189 11.95 -10.14 -13.62
CA ASP A 189 12.20 -9.78 -15.01
C ASP A 189 10.90 -9.46 -15.77
N THR A 190 9.82 -10.21 -15.52
CA THR A 190 8.48 -9.91 -16.06
C THR A 190 8.02 -8.53 -15.61
N VAL A 191 8.12 -8.21 -14.34
CA VAL A 191 7.79 -6.88 -13.80
C VAL A 191 8.66 -5.81 -14.44
N SER A 192 9.97 -6.02 -14.50
CA SER A 192 10.91 -5.07 -15.12
C SER A 192 10.61 -4.80 -16.59
N ARG A 193 10.25 -5.84 -17.36
CA ARG A 193 9.88 -5.69 -18.78
C ARG A 193 8.55 -4.99 -18.95
N TYR A 194 7.57 -5.37 -18.16
CA TYR A 194 6.21 -4.80 -18.21
C TYR A 194 6.22 -3.31 -17.86
N TYR A 195 6.90 -2.95 -16.80
CA TYR A 195 7.02 -1.58 -16.35
C TYR A 195 8.11 -0.78 -17.07
N ARG A 196 9.00 -1.40 -17.89
CA ARG A 196 9.91 -0.68 -18.79
C ARG A 196 9.19 0.11 -19.92
N GLY A 197 8.08 -0.38 -20.41
CA GLY A 197 7.29 0.31 -21.45
C GLY A 197 6.21 1.26 -20.87
N ARG A 198 5.94 1.13 -19.61
CA ARG A 198 4.99 1.93 -18.79
C ARG A 198 5.70 2.65 -17.65
N VAL A 199 7.02 2.67 -17.68
CA VAL A 199 7.76 3.51 -16.74
C VAL A 199 7.24 4.93 -16.98
N GLU A 200 6.19 5.27 -16.24
CA GLU A 200 6.20 6.56 -15.61
C GLU A 200 7.64 6.71 -15.16
N VAL A 201 8.35 7.63 -15.78
CA VAL A 201 9.73 7.91 -15.43
C VAL A 201 9.65 8.37 -13.98
N THR A 202 9.73 7.39 -13.08
CA THR A 202 9.65 7.66 -11.66
C THR A 202 10.95 8.31 -11.25
N GLY A 203 10.94 9.06 -10.19
CA GLY A 203 12.17 9.60 -9.61
C GLY A 203 13.28 8.54 -9.44
N PHE A 204 12.91 7.26 -9.32
CA PHE A 204 13.85 6.13 -9.24
C PHE A 204 14.63 5.91 -10.54
N THR A 205 14.03 6.09 -11.73
CA THR A 205 14.75 5.99 -13.01
C THR A 205 15.79 7.09 -13.13
N VAL A 206 15.42 8.32 -12.73
CA VAL A 206 16.34 9.46 -12.67
C VAL A 206 17.49 9.16 -11.70
N ALA A 207 17.17 8.70 -10.48
CA ALA A 207 18.16 8.35 -9.46
C ALA A 207 19.13 7.27 -9.95
N ASP A 208 18.62 6.20 -10.57
CA ASP A 208 19.46 5.09 -11.04
C ASP A 208 20.45 5.50 -12.11
N ALA A 209 20.00 6.22 -13.13
CA ALA A 209 20.87 6.74 -14.18
C ALA A 209 21.91 7.71 -13.58
N THR A 210 21.51 8.56 -12.63
CA THR A 210 22.42 9.47 -11.94
C THR A 210 23.47 8.71 -11.13
N MET A 211 23.09 7.66 -10.40
CA MET A 211 24.02 6.89 -9.55
C MET A 211 25.06 6.10 -10.34
N VAL A 212 24.79 5.74 -11.59
CA VAL A 212 25.78 5.11 -12.48
C VAL A 212 26.56 6.13 -13.32
N GLY A 213 26.22 7.42 -13.22
CA GLY A 213 26.90 8.51 -13.93
C GLY A 213 26.44 8.69 -15.37
N ASP A 214 25.31 8.09 -15.77
CA ASP A 214 24.70 8.27 -17.08
C ASP A 214 23.84 9.55 -17.08
N VAL A 215 24.51 10.69 -17.22
CA VAL A 215 23.88 12.02 -17.19
C VAL A 215 22.87 12.19 -18.34
N PRO A 216 23.16 11.80 -19.59
CA PRO A 216 22.16 11.89 -20.67
C PRO A 216 20.87 11.16 -20.33
N ALA A 217 20.94 9.88 -19.94
CA ALA A 217 19.77 9.09 -19.58
C ALA A 217 19.04 9.66 -18.35
N ALA A 218 19.77 10.16 -17.36
CA ALA A 218 19.17 10.78 -16.16
C ALA A 218 18.39 12.05 -16.50
N LEU A 219 18.91 12.90 -17.39
CA LEU A 219 18.24 14.14 -17.81
C LEU A 219 17.05 13.86 -18.73
N GLU A 220 17.17 12.91 -19.64
CA GLU A 220 16.04 12.46 -20.47
C GLU A 220 14.90 11.98 -19.59
N ALA A 221 15.20 11.10 -18.64
CA ALA A 221 14.25 10.60 -17.65
C ALA A 221 13.64 11.73 -16.82
N LEU A 222 14.44 12.68 -16.33
CA LEU A 222 13.97 13.82 -15.55
C LEU A 222 13.00 14.70 -16.33
N ARG A 223 13.37 15.08 -17.55
CA ARG A 223 12.56 15.94 -18.41
C ARG A 223 11.24 15.28 -18.78
N TRP A 224 11.28 13.99 -19.06
CA TRP A 224 10.06 13.23 -19.32
C TRP A 224 9.16 13.16 -18.08
N ALA A 225 9.71 12.86 -16.90
CA ALA A 225 8.95 12.84 -15.65
C ALA A 225 8.23 14.18 -15.40
N LEU A 226 8.94 15.29 -15.55
CA LEU A 226 8.38 16.62 -15.37
C LEU A 226 7.33 16.95 -16.45
N HIS A 227 7.55 16.51 -17.70
CA HIS A 227 6.63 16.72 -18.81
C HIS A 227 5.28 15.99 -18.60
N VAL A 228 5.31 14.78 -18.05
CA VAL A 228 4.09 14.02 -17.72
C VAL A 228 3.47 14.40 -16.38
N GLY A 229 3.99 15.43 -15.72
CA GLY A 229 3.40 16.01 -14.51
C GLY A 229 3.80 15.37 -13.19
N VAL A 230 4.90 14.58 -13.15
CA VAL A 230 5.44 14.08 -11.88
C VAL A 230 5.93 15.25 -11.04
N ASP A 231 5.47 15.31 -9.78
CA ASP A 231 5.91 16.36 -8.87
C ASP A 231 7.43 16.27 -8.58
N PRO A 232 8.16 17.39 -8.54
CA PRO A 232 9.59 17.43 -8.25
C PRO A 232 10.02 16.82 -6.92
N VAL A 233 9.17 16.86 -5.89
CA VAL A 233 9.52 16.38 -4.53
C VAL A 233 9.79 14.87 -4.49
N PRO A 234 8.92 13.98 -5.02
CA PRO A 234 9.21 12.55 -5.15
C PRO A 234 10.49 12.23 -5.92
N ILE A 235 10.82 13.02 -6.96
CA ILE A 235 12.05 12.83 -7.75
C ILE A 235 13.28 13.13 -6.88
N ALA A 236 13.27 14.24 -6.14
CA ALA A 236 14.36 14.59 -5.23
C ALA A 236 14.50 13.59 -4.08
N ASP A 237 13.38 13.10 -3.53
CA ASP A 237 13.38 12.08 -2.48
C ASP A 237 13.97 10.75 -2.99
N ALA A 238 13.65 10.33 -4.23
CA ALA A 238 14.22 9.15 -4.86
C ALA A 238 15.74 9.28 -5.09
N LEU A 239 16.21 10.45 -5.55
CA LEU A 239 17.63 10.73 -5.73
C LEU A 239 18.38 10.65 -4.38
N ALA A 240 17.81 11.23 -3.32
CA ALA A 240 18.37 11.17 -1.98
C ALA A 240 18.38 9.74 -1.41
N ASP A 241 17.35 8.94 -1.67
CA ASP A 241 17.30 7.52 -1.27
C ASP A 241 18.35 6.69 -2.02
N GLY A 242 18.53 6.94 -3.32
CA GLY A 242 19.56 6.30 -4.14
C GLY A 242 20.96 6.53 -3.57
N VAL A 243 21.33 7.79 -3.32
CA VAL A 243 22.63 8.16 -2.74
C VAL A 243 22.81 7.51 -1.37
N ARG A 244 21.84 7.63 -0.46
CA ARG A 244 21.89 7.03 0.88
C ARG A 244 22.02 5.51 0.84
N THR A 245 21.31 4.87 -0.08
CA THR A 245 21.34 3.40 -0.22
C THR A 245 22.73 2.94 -0.65
N VAL A 246 23.31 3.58 -1.67
CA VAL A 246 24.68 3.26 -2.12
C VAL A 246 25.71 3.53 -1.02
N ALA A 247 25.60 4.65 -0.31
CA ALA A 247 26.52 4.98 0.80
C ALA A 247 26.45 3.95 1.93
N ARG A 248 25.25 3.53 2.33
CA ARG A 248 25.05 2.49 3.38
C ARG A 248 25.61 1.14 2.96
N VAL A 249 25.41 0.73 1.71
CA VAL A 249 25.92 -0.53 1.19
C VAL A 249 27.43 -0.48 1.03
N ALA A 250 27.99 0.64 0.57
CA ALA A 250 29.43 0.83 0.45
C ALA A 250 30.13 0.78 1.82
N SER A 251 29.53 1.39 2.86
CA SER A 251 30.08 1.38 4.23
C SER A 251 30.02 0.00 4.90
N ALA A 252 29.08 -0.86 4.51
CA ALA A 252 28.99 -2.23 5.01
C ALA A 252 30.05 -3.16 4.39
N GLY A 253 30.79 -2.69 3.39
CA GLY A 253 31.85 -3.45 2.74
C GLY A 253 31.37 -4.46 1.71
N ARG A 254 32.31 -5.30 1.24
CA ARG A 254 32.04 -6.37 0.27
C ARG A 254 31.47 -7.58 0.99
N GLY A 255 30.21 -7.90 0.77
CA GLY A 255 29.53 -9.07 1.35
C GLY A 255 28.46 -9.62 0.43
N ASN A 256 28.01 -10.84 0.75
CA ASN A 256 26.88 -11.44 0.05
C ASN A 256 25.60 -10.63 0.34
N PRO A 257 24.83 -10.20 -0.67
CA PRO A 257 23.60 -9.41 -0.49
C PRO A 257 22.60 -10.02 0.51
N TYR A 258 22.47 -11.35 0.51
CA TYR A 258 21.57 -12.06 1.44
C TYR A 258 22.05 -11.99 2.90
N GLN A 259 23.36 -11.97 3.14
CA GLN A 259 23.93 -11.82 4.49
C GLN A 259 23.80 -10.39 4.98
N LEU A 260 23.99 -9.41 4.09
CA LEU A 260 23.84 -7.98 4.41
C LEU A 260 22.39 -7.54 4.57
N ALA A 261 21.41 -8.31 4.05
CA ALA A 261 19.99 -7.95 4.09
C ALA A 261 19.48 -7.73 5.50
N SER A 262 19.84 -8.62 6.45
CA SER A 262 19.41 -8.52 7.84
C SER A 262 20.06 -7.35 8.59
N SER A 263 21.35 -7.11 8.37
CA SER A 263 22.11 -6.04 9.07
C SER A 263 21.75 -4.65 8.55
N LEU A 264 21.49 -4.52 7.24
CA LEU A 264 21.14 -3.25 6.62
C LEU A 264 19.62 -2.99 6.64
N GLY A 265 18.80 -3.98 6.96
CA GLY A 265 17.33 -3.86 6.90
C GLY A 265 16.81 -3.56 5.50
N MET A 266 17.47 -4.10 4.48
CA MET A 266 17.13 -3.91 3.07
C MET A 266 17.03 -5.25 2.35
N PRO A 267 16.13 -5.40 1.34
CA PRO A 267 16.06 -6.58 0.51
C PRO A 267 17.37 -6.89 -0.22
N ALA A 268 17.69 -8.15 -0.43
CA ALA A 268 18.94 -8.57 -1.06
C ALA A 268 19.12 -7.97 -2.47
N TRP A 269 18.05 -7.93 -3.28
CA TRP A 269 18.08 -7.33 -4.63
C TRP A 269 18.43 -5.83 -4.60
N LYS A 270 17.94 -5.08 -3.59
CA LYS A 270 18.27 -3.64 -3.43
C LYS A 270 19.75 -3.46 -3.09
N ILE A 271 20.30 -4.35 -2.25
CA ILE A 271 21.72 -4.35 -1.91
C ILE A 271 22.57 -4.69 -3.14
N GLU A 272 22.20 -5.73 -3.89
CA GLU A 272 22.87 -6.11 -5.11
C GLU A 272 22.90 -4.99 -6.16
N ARG A 273 21.76 -4.32 -6.34
CA ARG A 273 21.66 -3.14 -7.21
C ARG A 273 22.58 -2.02 -6.70
N ALA A 274 22.56 -1.69 -5.41
CA ALA A 274 23.41 -0.68 -4.83
C ALA A 274 24.91 -1.03 -4.90
N GLN A 275 25.28 -2.32 -4.79
CA GLN A 275 26.65 -2.77 -5.01
C GLN A 275 27.11 -2.54 -6.46
N ARG A 276 26.23 -2.78 -7.44
CA ARG A 276 26.53 -2.47 -8.85
C ARG A 276 26.68 -0.96 -9.08
N GLN A 277 25.75 -0.16 -8.55
CA GLN A 277 25.78 1.31 -8.65
C GLN A 277 26.97 1.93 -7.92
N GLY A 278 27.40 1.32 -6.81
CA GLY A 278 28.51 1.77 -5.99
C GLY A 278 29.88 1.65 -6.65
N ARG A 279 29.97 0.93 -7.77
CA ARG A 279 31.25 0.83 -8.52
C ARG A 279 31.65 2.19 -9.06
N GLY A 280 32.85 2.63 -8.71
CA GLY A 280 33.39 3.93 -9.13
C GLY A 280 33.05 5.09 -8.21
N TRP A 281 32.38 4.86 -7.08
CA TRP A 281 32.20 5.86 -6.05
C TRP A 281 33.32 5.83 -5.01
N THR A 282 33.79 7.01 -4.61
CA THR A 282 34.67 7.18 -3.45
C THR A 282 33.85 7.60 -2.22
N PRO A 283 34.36 7.36 -1.00
CA PRO A 283 33.68 7.83 0.22
C PRO A 283 33.41 9.35 0.21
N GLU A 284 34.38 10.14 -0.24
CA GLU A 284 34.30 11.60 -0.36
C GLU A 284 33.28 12.02 -1.41
N GLY A 285 33.20 11.27 -2.52
CA GLY A 285 32.19 11.47 -3.57
C GLY A 285 30.78 11.23 -3.04
N LEU A 286 30.57 10.16 -2.25
CA LEU A 286 29.28 9.87 -1.62
C LEU A 286 28.87 10.95 -0.61
N VAL A 287 29.82 11.50 0.17
CA VAL A 287 29.54 12.60 1.10
C VAL A 287 29.08 13.85 0.33
N ARG A 288 29.78 14.21 -0.76
CA ARG A 288 29.36 15.34 -1.61
C ARG A 288 27.98 15.10 -2.25
N ALA A 289 27.75 13.89 -2.76
CA ALA A 289 26.44 13.54 -3.33
C ALA A 289 25.29 13.62 -2.32
N MET A 290 25.53 13.24 -1.05
CA MET A 290 24.53 13.40 0.01
C MET A 290 24.23 14.86 0.32
N GLN A 291 25.24 15.73 0.32
CA GLN A 291 25.05 17.18 0.49
C GLN A 291 24.21 17.75 -0.65
N VAL A 292 24.57 17.45 -1.91
CA VAL A 292 23.82 17.88 -3.08
C VAL A 292 22.36 17.40 -3.03
N ALA A 293 22.13 16.15 -2.66
CA ALA A 293 20.77 15.60 -2.54
C ALA A 293 19.94 16.30 -1.45
N ALA A 294 20.56 16.66 -0.33
CA ALA A 294 19.91 17.43 0.73
C ALA A 294 19.57 18.86 0.29
N GLU A 295 20.49 19.55 -0.39
CA GLU A 295 20.25 20.87 -0.98
C GLU A 295 19.12 20.84 -2.01
N CYS A 296 19.10 19.83 -2.89
CA CYS A 296 18.03 19.63 -3.88
C CYS A 296 16.68 19.44 -3.20
N ASN A 297 16.60 18.61 -2.15
CA ASN A 297 15.38 18.42 -1.38
C ASN A 297 14.89 19.72 -0.73
N ALA A 298 15.77 20.53 -0.20
CA ALA A 298 15.41 21.83 0.35
C ALA A 298 14.89 22.78 -0.75
N ALA A 299 15.57 22.80 -1.91
CA ALA A 299 15.17 23.64 -3.04
C ALA A 299 13.78 23.30 -3.57
N VAL A 300 13.48 22.01 -3.81
CA VAL A 300 12.15 21.58 -4.36
C VAL A 300 11.00 21.73 -3.36
N LYS A 301 11.30 21.74 -2.06
CA LYS A 301 10.30 21.90 -0.97
C LYS A 301 10.02 23.37 -0.62
N GLY A 302 10.44 24.30 -1.42
CA GLY A 302 10.14 25.74 -1.28
C GLY A 302 11.36 26.65 -1.19
N GLY A 303 12.58 26.10 -1.31
CA GLY A 303 13.82 26.87 -1.29
C GLY A 303 14.23 27.44 -2.67
N SER A 304 13.48 27.13 -3.76
CA SER A 304 13.78 27.63 -5.10
C SER A 304 12.51 27.90 -5.89
N ASP A 305 12.52 28.97 -6.66
CA ASP A 305 11.43 29.30 -7.60
C ASP A 305 11.42 28.38 -8.82
N ASP A 306 12.59 27.86 -9.22
CA ASP A 306 12.72 26.90 -10.33
C ASP A 306 13.13 25.51 -9.78
N ARG A 307 12.11 24.70 -9.49
CA ARG A 307 12.27 23.34 -8.98
C ARG A 307 12.85 22.38 -10.04
N ALA A 308 12.54 22.61 -11.32
CA ALA A 308 13.04 21.77 -12.42
C ALA A 308 14.55 21.96 -12.58
N TYR A 309 15.00 23.19 -12.60
CA TYR A 309 16.42 23.52 -12.64
C TYR A 309 17.19 22.98 -11.42
N ALA A 310 16.60 23.05 -10.22
CA ALA A 310 17.20 22.49 -9.02
C ALA A 310 17.47 20.98 -9.16
N LEU A 311 16.54 20.22 -9.76
CA LEU A 311 16.71 18.80 -10.06
C LEU A 311 17.77 18.55 -11.13
N GLU A 312 17.76 19.29 -12.26
CA GLU A 312 18.78 19.15 -13.30
C GLU A 312 20.19 19.40 -12.73
N ARG A 313 20.36 20.48 -11.97
CA ARG A 313 21.61 20.79 -11.28
C ARG A 313 22.05 19.68 -10.34
N ALA A 314 21.12 19.09 -9.59
CA ALA A 314 21.41 17.99 -8.67
C ALA A 314 21.89 16.73 -9.43
N VAL A 315 21.26 16.38 -10.55
CA VAL A 315 21.69 15.26 -11.41
C VAL A 315 23.13 15.45 -11.86
N PHE A 316 23.47 16.63 -12.41
CA PHE A 316 24.84 16.94 -12.82
C PHE A 316 25.84 16.88 -11.66
N SER A 317 25.49 17.49 -10.52
CA SER A 317 26.41 17.59 -9.37
C SER A 317 26.64 16.24 -8.70
N VAL A 318 25.62 15.39 -8.58
CA VAL A 318 25.75 14.02 -8.05
C VAL A 318 26.58 13.17 -9.00
N ALA A 319 26.33 13.20 -10.32
CA ALA A 319 27.11 12.45 -11.28
C ALA A 319 28.59 12.89 -11.30
N ALA A 320 28.85 14.20 -11.19
CA ALA A 320 30.21 14.75 -11.10
C ALA A 320 30.91 14.29 -9.80
N ALA A 321 30.20 14.20 -8.68
CA ALA A 321 30.76 13.73 -7.42
C ALA A 321 31.23 12.26 -7.51
N ARG A 322 30.65 11.44 -8.39
CA ARG A 322 31.05 10.04 -8.63
C ARG A 322 32.41 9.95 -9.31
N GLN A 323 32.71 10.84 -10.23
CA GLN A 323 33.95 10.77 -11.02
C GLN A 323 35.21 11.10 -10.19
N GLY A 324 35.03 11.58 -8.95
CA GLY A 324 36.13 12.05 -8.10
C GLY A 324 36.86 13.22 -8.76
N SER A 325 37.23 14.25 -8.05
CA SER A 325 38.11 15.26 -8.64
C SER A 325 39.39 14.59 -9.14
N ALA A 326 39.44 14.29 -10.44
CA ALA A 326 40.68 14.17 -11.16
C ALA A 326 41.22 15.61 -11.24
N ARG A 327 41.94 16.02 -10.16
CA ARG A 327 42.96 17.03 -10.13
C ARG A 327 43.65 17.01 -8.75
#